data_551764619703bf61802e2c017f248b1b
#
_entry.id   551764619703bf61802e2c017f248b1b
#
_cell.length_a   1.000
_cell.length_b   1.000
_cell.length_c   1.000
_cell.angle_alpha   90.00
_cell.angle_beta   90.00
_cell.angle_gamma   90.00
#
_symmetry.space_group_name_H-M   'P 1'
#
loop_
_entity.id
_entity.type
_entity.pdbx_description
1 polymer ?
#
loop_
_entity_poly.entity_id
_entity_poly.type
_entity_poly.pdbx_seq_one_letter_code
_entity_poly.pdbx_strand_id
1 'polypeptide(L)'
;VKGVMKGEGEKTFKEICRIYRNEFEKRENVCGYQDKNVDNSWKKSESVDNQLKGVDGITFREEKEKIIDNPWRPIMDLSEVPFVYDHMEDFEHKIIYYETSRGCPFSCSYCLSSVDKRLRFRDIELVKKELQFFLNHKVPQVKFVDRTFNCKHDHSIAIWKYIMEHDNGITNFHFEIAADILNEEELELLEQMRPGLVQLEIGVQSTNPKTIKEIHRVMDFEKVSKIVRRIQDKGNVHEHLDLIAGLPYEDVESFAHSFDDVYALKPEQLQLGFLKVLKGSFMQEHQEEYGIVHKAHPPYEVLYTKWISYEDVLRLKGIEEMVEVYYNSRQFTNTMEELEKEYDSAFTMYDRLASYYEDNGYNAVQHKRSARYEILLNYIRLHHKEKEDLFREVLTYDYYLRENAKSRPEFAGDYLVEKNVARAFYEKEEETHMYLPDYGKYDRNQMRKMTHLEYFKLTDTYILFDYQNRNPLNQEARVCKIEKIKL
;
A
#
# COMPACT_ATOMS: atom_id res chain seq x y z
N VAL A 1 20.52 5.65 25.96
CA VAL A 1 19.14 6.18 25.99
C VAL A 1 18.88 6.73 27.37
N LYS A 2 18.36 7.97 27.49
CA LYS A 2 18.03 8.56 28.80
C LYS A 2 16.75 7.97 29.41
N GLY A 3 15.75 7.68 28.57
CA GLY A 3 14.49 7.10 29.01
C GLY A 3 13.69 6.49 27.86
N VAL A 4 12.64 5.75 28.22
CA VAL A 4 11.69 5.10 27.31
C VAL A 4 10.28 5.42 27.81
N MET A 5 9.41 5.89 26.92
CA MET A 5 7.99 6.07 27.20
C MET A 5 7.26 4.74 27.06
N LYS A 6 6.34 4.45 27.98
CA LYS A 6 5.53 3.23 28.04
C LYS A 6 4.10 3.54 27.62
N GLY A 7 3.52 2.67 26.77
CA GLY A 7 2.14 2.83 26.30
C GLY A 7 1.97 4.05 25.40
N GLU A 8 0.87 4.77 25.59
CA GLU A 8 0.55 5.98 24.82
C GLU A 8 1.47 7.13 25.23
N GLY A 9 2.22 7.65 24.27
CA GLY A 9 3.31 8.59 24.52
C GLY A 9 2.90 10.05 24.58
N GLU A 10 1.74 10.46 24.08
CA GLU A 10 1.39 11.85 23.79
C GLU A 10 1.43 12.74 25.04
N LYS A 11 0.75 12.32 26.10
CA LYS A 11 0.73 13.09 27.39
C LYS A 11 2.10 13.04 28.07
N THR A 12 2.75 11.89 28.10
CA THR A 12 4.09 11.72 28.69
C THR A 12 5.11 12.58 27.96
N PHE A 13 5.12 12.58 26.60
CA PHE A 13 6.00 13.42 25.81
C PHE A 13 5.78 14.91 26.08
N LYS A 14 4.51 15.35 26.11
CA LYS A 14 4.16 16.73 26.43
C LYS A 14 4.70 17.18 27.77
N GLU A 15 4.61 16.34 28.80
CA GLU A 15 5.13 16.65 30.15
C GLU A 15 6.66 16.70 30.17
N ILE A 16 7.32 15.74 29.50
CA ILE A 16 8.78 15.74 29.35
C ILE A 16 9.25 17.00 28.63
N CYS A 17 8.64 17.36 27.52
CA CYS A 17 8.97 18.58 26.78
C CYS A 17 8.84 19.84 27.65
N ARG A 18 7.79 19.93 28.49
CA ARG A 18 7.60 21.05 29.41
C ARG A 18 8.74 21.14 30.45
N ILE A 19 9.14 20.00 31.03
CA ILE A 19 10.23 19.93 31.99
C ILE A 19 11.53 20.45 31.37
N TYR A 20 11.90 19.93 30.20
CA TYR A 20 13.14 20.33 29.52
C TYR A 20 13.09 21.78 29.03
N ARG A 21 11.97 22.27 28.51
CA ARG A 21 11.79 23.67 28.12
C ARG A 21 11.97 24.61 29.29
N ASN A 22 11.32 24.33 30.41
CA ASN A 22 11.42 25.14 31.62
C ASN A 22 12.87 25.20 32.15
N GLU A 23 13.59 24.09 32.05
CA GLU A 23 15.01 24.06 32.45
C GLU A 23 15.90 24.85 31.48
N PHE A 24 15.62 24.79 30.19
CA PHE A 24 16.33 25.56 29.17
C PHE A 24 16.11 27.08 29.36
N GLU A 25 14.88 27.52 29.52
CA GLU A 25 14.53 28.93 29.77
C GLU A 25 15.18 29.47 31.06
N LYS A 26 15.27 28.64 32.12
CA LYS A 26 16.02 29.04 33.34
C LYS A 26 17.50 29.25 33.07
N ARG A 27 18.14 28.43 32.24
CA ARG A 27 19.55 28.55 31.88
C ARG A 27 19.82 29.79 31.03
N GLU A 28 18.98 30.13 30.08
CA GLU A 28 19.10 31.34 29.26
C GLU A 28 18.98 32.63 30.12
N ASN A 29 18.01 32.66 31.02
CA ASN A 29 17.82 33.82 31.90
C ASN A 29 18.98 34.02 32.88
N VAL A 30 19.77 33.00 33.19
CA VAL A 30 20.98 33.09 34.03
C VAL A 30 22.19 33.57 33.25
N CYS A 31 22.28 33.27 31.95
CA CYS A 31 23.39 33.74 31.11
C CYS A 31 23.32 35.25 30.71
N GLY A 32 22.16 35.88 30.86
CA GLY A 32 21.91 37.26 30.44
C GLY A 32 22.35 38.35 31.42
N TYR A 33 22.73 38.06 32.67
CA TYR A 33 23.16 39.05 33.68
C TYR A 33 24.47 38.62 34.37
N GLN A 34 25.59 39.15 33.88
CA GLN A 34 26.84 39.19 34.66
C GLN A 34 26.76 40.31 35.68
N ASP A 35 26.11 40.12 36.79
CA ASP A 35 26.27 40.97 37.94
C ASP A 35 27.16 40.27 38.97
N LYS A 36 28.32 40.90 39.29
CA LYS A 36 29.42 40.30 40.04
C LYS A 36 29.20 40.23 41.55
N ASN A 37 27.98 40.44 42.04
CA ASN A 37 27.65 40.43 43.48
C ASN A 37 26.29 39.75 43.77
N VAL A 38 26.17 38.47 43.40
CA VAL A 38 25.00 37.71 43.89
C VAL A 38 25.46 36.60 44.81
N ASP A 39 25.01 36.74 46.08
CA ASP A 39 25.14 35.76 47.13
C ASP A 39 24.76 34.38 46.68
N ASN A 40 25.62 33.39 46.92
CA ASN A 40 25.49 31.97 46.45
C ASN A 40 24.36 31.19 47.10
N SER A 41 23.24 31.80 47.42
CA SER A 41 22.00 31.09 47.77
C SER A 41 21.24 30.62 46.54
N TRP A 42 21.87 29.80 45.71
CA TRP A 42 21.20 29.09 44.67
C TRP A 42 20.12 28.20 45.31
N LYS A 43 18.85 28.62 45.26
CA LYS A 43 17.76 27.68 45.41
C LYS A 43 18.07 26.55 44.43
N LYS A 44 18.40 25.34 44.93
CA LYS A 44 18.60 24.16 44.14
C LYS A 44 17.36 24.03 43.28
N SER A 45 17.42 24.38 42.00
CA SER A 45 16.38 24.04 41.05
C SER A 45 16.26 22.52 41.13
N GLU A 46 15.06 22.05 41.31
CA GLU A 46 14.80 20.61 41.34
C GLU A 46 15.39 20.03 40.08
N SER A 47 16.29 19.03 40.21
CA SER A 47 16.97 18.48 39.04
C SER A 47 15.95 17.92 38.06
N VAL A 48 16.23 17.96 36.77
CA VAL A 48 15.37 17.36 35.73
C VAL A 48 14.99 15.93 36.10
N ASP A 49 15.92 15.14 36.64
CA ASP A 49 15.68 13.77 37.07
C ASP A 49 14.64 13.68 38.22
N ASN A 50 14.63 14.65 39.16
CA ASN A 50 13.59 14.68 40.19
C ASN A 50 12.22 15.04 39.64
N GLN A 51 12.14 15.95 38.68
CA GLN A 51 10.89 16.28 38.00
C GLN A 51 10.37 15.09 37.16
N LEU A 52 11.27 14.34 36.49
CA LEU A 52 10.89 13.13 35.74
C LEU A 52 10.32 12.02 36.62
N LYS A 53 10.65 11.94 37.92
CA LYS A 53 10.03 11.01 38.87
C LYS A 53 8.52 11.19 39.02
N GLY A 54 8.01 12.38 38.77
CA GLY A 54 6.58 12.70 38.80
C GLY A 54 5.84 12.47 37.48
N VAL A 55 6.50 12.00 36.41
CA VAL A 55 5.90 11.82 35.10
C VAL A 55 5.49 10.35 34.91
N ASP A 56 4.21 10.07 34.87
CA ASP A 56 3.70 8.74 34.58
C ASP A 56 4.04 8.29 33.15
N GLY A 57 4.21 6.98 32.95
CA GLY A 57 4.44 6.39 31.63
C GLY A 57 5.88 6.53 31.12
N ILE A 58 6.86 6.76 32.01
CA ILE A 58 8.28 6.77 31.62
C ILE A 58 9.10 5.83 32.51
N THR A 59 10.04 5.12 31.88
CA THR A 59 11.18 4.49 32.54
C THR A 59 12.43 5.25 32.12
N PHE A 60 13.23 5.73 33.07
CA PHE A 60 14.39 6.54 32.73
C PHE A 60 15.60 6.23 33.61
N ARG A 61 16.79 6.65 33.13
CA ARG A 61 18.06 6.50 33.84
C ARG A 61 18.36 7.78 34.60
N GLU A 62 18.38 7.68 35.93
CA GLU A 62 18.83 8.74 36.84
C GLU A 62 20.39 8.85 36.81
N GLU A 63 20.93 9.94 37.33
CA GLU A 63 22.37 10.05 37.59
C GLU A 63 22.86 8.85 38.41
N LYS A 64 24.04 8.31 38.09
CA LYS A 64 24.63 7.07 38.65
C LYS A 64 23.98 5.76 38.16
N GLU A 65 23.41 5.76 36.96
CA GLU A 65 22.89 4.60 36.26
C GLU A 65 21.70 3.86 36.92
N LYS A 66 21.10 4.44 37.95
CA LYS A 66 19.89 3.88 38.56
C LYS A 66 18.71 4.02 37.59
N ILE A 67 18.03 2.92 37.33
CA ILE A 67 16.80 2.92 36.52
C ILE A 67 15.62 3.21 37.44
N ILE A 68 14.85 4.21 37.08
CA ILE A 68 13.58 4.58 37.71
C ILE A 68 12.45 4.18 36.77
N ASP A 69 11.54 3.36 37.26
CA ASP A 69 10.35 2.90 36.53
C ASP A 69 9.10 3.52 37.15
N ASN A 70 8.55 4.53 36.48
CA ASN A 70 7.34 5.22 36.95
C ASN A 70 6.09 4.39 36.64
N PRO A 71 4.95 4.65 37.30
CA PRO A 71 3.68 4.01 36.99
C PRO A 71 3.27 4.16 35.53
N TRP A 72 2.51 3.19 35.04
CA TRP A 72 1.85 3.33 33.75
C TRP A 72 0.81 4.45 33.80
N ARG A 73 0.76 5.23 32.70
CA ARG A 73 -0.28 6.24 32.55
C ARG A 73 -1.64 5.59 32.27
N PRO A 74 -2.74 6.12 32.85
CA PRO A 74 -4.09 5.74 32.44
C PRO A 74 -4.29 6.02 30.94
N ILE A 75 -5.15 5.23 30.31
CA ILE A 75 -5.51 5.38 28.89
C ILE A 75 -6.12 6.76 28.67
N MET A 76 -5.70 7.42 27.61
CA MET A 76 -6.26 8.72 27.24
C MET A 76 -7.53 8.60 26.38
N ASP A 77 -8.36 9.61 26.41
CA ASP A 77 -9.38 9.83 25.40
C ASP A 77 -8.69 10.21 24.07
N LEU A 78 -9.00 9.47 23.02
CA LEU A 78 -8.38 9.69 21.71
C LEU A 78 -8.75 11.05 21.11
N SER A 79 -9.87 11.64 21.52
CA SER A 79 -10.30 12.97 21.11
C SER A 79 -9.43 14.11 21.68
N GLU A 80 -8.60 13.81 22.69
CA GLU A 80 -7.61 14.78 23.23
C GLU A 80 -6.32 14.87 22.41
N VAL A 81 -6.08 13.94 21.44
CA VAL A 81 -4.92 14.00 20.56
C VAL A 81 -5.06 15.22 19.65
N PRO A 82 -4.07 16.14 19.64
CA PRO A 82 -4.17 17.35 18.84
C PRO A 82 -4.15 17.02 17.34
N PHE A 83 -4.90 17.80 16.55
CA PHE A 83 -4.79 17.79 15.12
C PHE A 83 -3.48 18.48 14.70
N VAL A 84 -2.63 17.78 13.95
CA VAL A 84 -1.25 18.23 13.67
C VAL A 84 -1.08 18.75 12.23
N TYR A 85 -2.13 18.81 11.45
CA TYR A 85 -2.12 19.14 10.02
C TYR A 85 -2.60 20.57 9.71
N ASP A 86 -2.54 21.49 10.69
CA ASP A 86 -2.97 22.87 10.54
C ASP A 86 -2.11 23.69 9.55
N HIS A 87 -0.91 23.22 9.23
CA HIS A 87 0.00 23.78 8.21
C HIS A 87 0.26 22.77 7.10
N MET A 88 -0.67 22.68 6.12
CA MET A 88 -0.58 21.68 5.04
C MET A 88 0.65 21.85 4.13
N GLU A 89 1.25 23.02 4.06
CA GLU A 89 2.48 23.28 3.29
C GLU A 89 3.65 22.39 3.74
N ASP A 90 3.70 22.01 5.02
CA ASP A 90 4.72 21.12 5.57
C ASP A 90 4.57 19.67 5.11
N PHE A 91 3.42 19.33 4.53
CA PHE A 91 3.03 17.99 4.12
C PHE A 91 2.86 17.84 2.59
N GLU A 92 3.27 18.84 1.82
CA GLU A 92 3.22 18.76 0.36
C GLU A 92 3.99 17.53 -0.15
N HIS A 93 3.38 16.77 -1.04
CA HIS A 93 3.89 15.49 -1.57
C HIS A 93 4.08 14.35 -0.54
N LYS A 94 3.46 14.46 0.65
CA LYS A 94 3.49 13.40 1.67
C LYS A 94 2.11 12.74 1.78
N ILE A 95 2.13 11.45 2.10
CA ILE A 95 0.92 10.73 2.51
C ILE A 95 0.55 11.22 3.91
N ILE A 96 -0.73 11.58 4.09
CA ILE A 96 -1.27 11.95 5.39
C ILE A 96 -1.70 10.68 6.12
N TYR A 97 -1.19 10.51 7.34
CA TYR A 97 -1.61 9.42 8.23
C TYR A 97 -2.61 9.94 9.24
N TYR A 98 -3.77 9.31 9.34
CA TYR A 98 -4.85 9.77 10.21
C TYR A 98 -5.40 8.62 11.06
N GLU A 99 -5.68 8.88 12.34
CA GLU A 99 -6.14 7.88 13.32
C GLU A 99 -7.51 8.29 13.87
N THR A 100 -8.51 7.42 13.71
CA THR A 100 -9.85 7.61 14.28
C THR A 100 -10.19 6.60 15.37
N SER A 101 -9.45 5.48 15.40
CA SER A 101 -9.58 4.47 16.44
C SER A 101 -8.23 3.89 16.82
N ARG A 102 -8.10 3.42 18.05
CA ARG A 102 -6.90 2.77 18.57
C ARG A 102 -7.27 1.49 19.31
N GLY A 103 -6.41 0.45 19.16
CA GLY A 103 -6.66 -0.90 19.62
C GLY A 103 -7.22 -1.79 18.51
N CYS A 104 -7.28 -3.10 18.76
CA CYS A 104 -7.81 -4.09 17.82
C CYS A 104 -8.58 -5.17 18.60
N PRO A 105 -9.76 -5.61 18.15
CA PRO A 105 -10.52 -6.67 18.83
C PRO A 105 -9.91 -8.05 18.62
N PHE A 106 -9.08 -8.23 17.60
CA PHE A 106 -8.47 -9.50 17.23
C PHE A 106 -7.22 -9.83 18.05
N SER A 107 -6.78 -11.09 18.00
CA SER A 107 -5.69 -11.63 18.83
C SER A 107 -4.54 -12.18 18.01
N CYS A 108 -4.35 -11.69 16.78
CA CYS A 108 -3.32 -12.22 15.87
C CYS A 108 -1.94 -12.23 16.54
N SER A 109 -1.30 -13.41 16.58
CA SER A 109 -0.10 -13.67 17.37
C SER A 109 1.15 -12.93 16.89
N TYR A 110 1.19 -12.52 15.62
CA TYR A 110 2.29 -11.76 15.02
C TYR A 110 2.14 -10.24 15.19
N CYS A 111 0.96 -9.77 15.64
CA CYS A 111 0.63 -8.33 15.63
C CYS A 111 0.72 -7.71 17.02
N LEU A 112 1.43 -6.59 17.17
CA LEU A 112 1.49 -5.84 18.43
C LEU A 112 0.16 -5.17 18.80
N SER A 113 -0.70 -4.88 17.82
CA SER A 113 -2.03 -4.29 18.11
C SER A 113 -2.95 -5.25 18.85
N SER A 114 -2.65 -6.54 18.85
CA SER A 114 -3.38 -7.56 19.62
C SER A 114 -3.09 -7.52 21.13
N VAL A 115 -2.03 -6.82 21.55
CA VAL A 115 -1.62 -6.68 22.96
C VAL A 115 -2.57 -5.73 23.70
N ASP A 116 -2.99 -4.62 23.06
CA ASP A 116 -4.00 -3.70 23.62
C ASP A 116 -5.36 -3.92 22.93
N LYS A 117 -6.23 -4.68 23.60
CA LYS A 117 -7.57 -5.01 23.10
C LYS A 117 -8.62 -3.95 23.38
N ARG A 118 -8.24 -2.85 24.02
CA ARG A 118 -9.18 -1.79 24.40
C ARG A 118 -9.42 -0.87 23.23
N LEU A 119 -10.56 -1.06 22.56
CA LEU A 119 -11.00 -0.21 21.48
C LEU A 119 -11.40 1.18 22.00
N ARG A 120 -10.84 2.20 21.38
CA ARG A 120 -11.15 3.60 21.63
C ARG A 120 -11.40 4.29 20.32
N PHE A 121 -12.38 5.16 20.28
CA PHE A 121 -12.76 5.90 19.09
C PHE A 121 -12.67 7.40 19.37
N ARG A 122 -12.17 8.15 18.42
CA ARG A 122 -12.20 9.60 18.38
C ARG A 122 -13.64 10.07 18.21
N ASP A 123 -14.02 11.18 18.81
CA ASP A 123 -15.35 11.76 18.65
C ASP A 123 -15.69 11.94 17.18
N ILE A 124 -16.87 11.47 16.77
CA ILE A 124 -17.23 11.39 15.34
C ILE A 124 -17.40 12.78 14.71
N GLU A 125 -17.87 13.77 15.46
CA GLU A 125 -18.05 15.13 14.93
C GLU A 125 -16.69 15.83 14.78
N LEU A 126 -15.74 15.50 15.66
CA LEU A 126 -14.36 15.95 15.52
C LEU A 126 -13.72 15.30 14.26
N VAL A 127 -13.91 13.99 14.08
CA VAL A 127 -13.43 13.27 12.88
C VAL A 127 -13.97 13.91 11.60
N LYS A 128 -15.27 14.17 11.51
CA LYS A 128 -15.90 14.82 10.35
C LYS A 128 -15.29 16.19 10.06
N LYS A 129 -15.05 16.99 11.10
CA LYS A 129 -14.42 18.31 10.97
C LYS A 129 -12.99 18.20 10.40
N GLU A 130 -12.22 17.24 10.86
CA GLU A 130 -10.84 17.00 10.42
C GLU A 130 -10.80 16.42 8.98
N LEU A 131 -11.73 15.53 8.63
CA LEU A 131 -11.90 15.05 7.26
C LEU A 131 -12.28 16.18 6.29
N GLN A 132 -13.18 17.09 6.72
CA GLN A 132 -13.52 18.27 5.91
C GLN A 132 -12.32 19.18 5.66
N PHE A 133 -11.42 19.28 6.64
CA PHE A 133 -10.16 20.01 6.45
C PHE A 133 -9.32 19.38 5.34
N PHE A 134 -9.12 18.08 5.32
CA PHE A 134 -8.38 17.39 4.25
C PHE A 134 -9.05 17.55 2.88
N LEU A 135 -10.37 17.40 2.83
CA LEU A 135 -11.16 17.60 1.59
C LEU A 135 -11.04 19.03 1.05
N ASN A 136 -11.11 20.03 1.92
CA ASN A 136 -10.98 21.44 1.52
C ASN A 136 -9.59 21.77 0.97
N HIS A 137 -8.53 21.12 1.52
CA HIS A 137 -7.15 21.28 1.06
C HIS A 137 -6.78 20.37 -0.11
N LYS A 138 -7.74 19.58 -0.62
CA LYS A 138 -7.56 18.65 -1.75
C LYS A 138 -6.37 17.72 -1.55
N VAL A 139 -6.22 17.21 -0.33
CA VAL A 139 -5.17 16.25 0.02
C VAL A 139 -5.27 15.04 -0.92
N PRO A 140 -4.21 14.67 -1.65
CA PRO A 140 -4.31 13.57 -2.62
C PRO A 140 -4.65 12.24 -1.97
N GLN A 141 -4.04 11.92 -0.80
CA GLN A 141 -4.27 10.66 -0.11
C GLN A 141 -4.23 10.82 1.41
N VAL A 142 -5.22 10.26 2.09
CA VAL A 142 -5.29 10.11 3.55
C VAL A 142 -5.32 8.61 3.88
N LYS A 143 -4.25 8.11 4.51
CA LYS A 143 -4.18 6.71 4.98
C LYS A 143 -4.59 6.66 6.45
N PHE A 144 -5.68 5.93 6.72
CA PHE A 144 -6.08 5.61 8.08
C PHE A 144 -5.13 4.58 8.68
N VAL A 145 -4.73 4.80 9.92
CA VAL A 145 -3.85 3.88 10.68
C VAL A 145 -4.62 3.05 11.70
N ASP A 146 -5.93 3.10 11.64
CA ASP A 146 -6.87 2.24 12.37
C ASP A 146 -6.63 0.78 12.00
N ARG A 147 -6.38 -0.10 12.97
CA ARG A 147 -5.92 -1.48 12.72
C ARG A 147 -6.97 -2.42 12.17
N THR A 148 -8.23 -2.12 12.36
CA THR A 148 -9.39 -2.76 11.75
C THR A 148 -10.49 -1.71 11.74
N PHE A 149 -10.48 -0.89 10.71
CA PHE A 149 -11.34 0.29 10.61
C PHE A 149 -12.82 -0.03 10.80
N ASN A 150 -13.29 -1.14 10.21
CA ASN A 150 -14.69 -1.56 10.25
C ASN A 150 -15.06 -2.44 11.47
N CYS A 151 -14.25 -2.47 12.52
CA CYS A 151 -14.57 -3.23 13.73
C CYS A 151 -15.76 -2.67 14.54
N LYS A 152 -16.21 -1.44 14.23
CA LYS A 152 -17.42 -0.81 14.76
C LYS A 152 -18.19 -0.20 13.59
N HIS A 153 -19.24 -0.89 13.15
CA HIS A 153 -20.01 -0.56 11.94
C HIS A 153 -20.58 0.87 11.96
N ASP A 154 -21.17 1.34 13.08
CA ASP A 154 -21.69 2.70 13.16
C ASP A 154 -20.62 3.76 12.89
N HIS A 155 -19.37 3.49 13.29
CA HIS A 155 -18.25 4.41 13.12
C HIS A 155 -17.78 4.42 11.65
N SER A 156 -17.57 3.25 11.06
CA SER A 156 -17.16 3.13 9.65
C SER A 156 -18.22 3.69 8.70
N ILE A 157 -19.49 3.36 8.92
CA ILE A 157 -20.62 3.88 8.14
C ILE A 157 -20.70 5.41 8.22
N ALA A 158 -20.56 5.99 9.42
CA ALA A 158 -20.60 7.44 9.59
C ALA A 158 -19.48 8.17 8.83
N ILE A 159 -18.26 7.59 8.83
CA ILE A 159 -17.11 8.14 8.10
C ILE A 159 -17.30 7.96 6.59
N TRP A 160 -17.65 6.77 6.13
CA TRP A 160 -17.83 6.48 4.71
C TRP A 160 -18.97 7.32 4.08
N LYS A 161 -20.10 7.47 4.78
CA LYS A 161 -21.17 8.39 4.33
C LYS A 161 -20.66 9.82 4.22
N TYR A 162 -19.90 10.28 5.22
CA TYR A 162 -19.38 11.65 5.23
C TYR A 162 -18.45 11.93 4.05
N ILE A 163 -17.45 11.06 3.81
CA ILE A 163 -16.51 11.25 2.70
C ILE A 163 -17.16 11.10 1.34
N MET A 164 -18.20 10.26 1.21
CA MET A 164 -18.97 10.13 -0.03
C MET A 164 -19.81 11.39 -0.31
N GLU A 165 -20.50 11.92 0.70
CA GLU A 165 -21.35 13.10 0.57
C GLU A 165 -20.56 14.40 0.32
N HIS A 166 -19.30 14.47 0.76
CA HIS A 166 -18.44 15.65 0.65
C HIS A 166 -17.26 15.44 -0.32
N ASP A 167 -17.34 14.42 -1.17
CA ASP A 167 -16.27 14.08 -2.12
C ASP A 167 -15.89 15.27 -2.99
N ASN A 168 -14.60 15.58 -3.01
CA ASN A 168 -14.03 16.68 -3.81
C ASN A 168 -13.53 16.24 -5.20
N GLY A 169 -13.69 14.95 -5.56
CA GLY A 169 -13.22 14.35 -6.81
C GLY A 169 -11.71 14.11 -6.89
N ILE A 170 -10.95 14.37 -5.81
CA ILE A 170 -9.48 14.28 -5.78
C ILE A 170 -8.99 13.32 -4.70
N THR A 171 -9.44 13.55 -3.44
CA THR A 171 -8.91 12.84 -2.27
C THR A 171 -9.24 11.35 -2.34
N ASN A 172 -8.23 10.52 -2.08
CA ASN A 172 -8.35 9.08 -1.84
C ASN A 172 -8.19 8.78 -0.36
N PHE A 173 -9.00 7.88 0.17
CA PHE A 173 -8.96 7.42 1.55
C PHE A 173 -8.62 5.93 1.60
N HIS A 174 -7.55 5.59 2.31
CA HIS A 174 -7.05 4.23 2.43
C HIS A 174 -7.36 3.66 3.83
N PHE A 175 -7.99 2.49 3.90
CA PHE A 175 -8.43 1.84 5.13
C PHE A 175 -7.91 0.40 5.22
N GLU A 176 -7.43 0.01 6.42
CA GLU A 176 -7.18 -1.40 6.76
C GLU A 176 -8.48 -2.01 7.34
N ILE A 177 -9.02 -3.03 6.70
CA ILE A 177 -10.30 -3.64 7.07
C ILE A 177 -10.21 -5.16 7.26
N ALA A 178 -11.20 -5.72 7.96
CA ALA A 178 -11.52 -7.14 7.90
C ALA A 178 -12.75 -7.33 6.99
N ALA A 179 -12.53 -7.90 5.80
CA ALA A 179 -13.59 -7.96 4.80
C ALA A 179 -14.74 -8.88 5.22
N ASP A 180 -14.45 -9.97 5.92
CA ASP A 180 -15.43 -10.94 6.38
C ASP A 180 -16.41 -10.45 7.46
N ILE A 181 -16.17 -9.27 8.06
CA ILE A 181 -17.12 -8.63 8.97
C ILE A 181 -17.93 -7.51 8.33
N LEU A 182 -17.68 -7.13 7.07
CA LEU A 182 -18.50 -6.14 6.38
C LEU A 182 -19.98 -6.57 6.35
N ASN A 183 -20.86 -5.63 6.67
CA ASN A 183 -22.30 -5.81 6.59
C ASN A 183 -22.88 -5.24 5.29
N GLU A 184 -24.17 -5.46 5.05
CA GLU A 184 -24.82 -5.06 3.79
C GLU A 184 -24.81 -3.54 3.59
N GLU A 185 -25.05 -2.74 4.64
CA GLU A 185 -25.04 -1.28 4.55
C GLU A 185 -23.66 -0.74 4.17
N GLU A 186 -22.59 -1.32 4.71
CA GLU A 186 -21.22 -0.97 4.37
C GLU A 186 -20.89 -1.31 2.90
N LEU A 187 -21.34 -2.46 2.42
CA LEU A 187 -21.14 -2.87 1.02
C LEU A 187 -21.92 -1.98 0.04
N GLU A 188 -23.17 -1.66 0.34
CA GLU A 188 -23.98 -0.74 -0.46
C GLU A 188 -23.37 0.68 -0.55
N LEU A 189 -22.74 1.15 0.54
CA LEU A 189 -22.02 2.42 0.55
C LEU A 189 -20.79 2.37 -0.36
N LEU A 190 -19.98 1.32 -0.25
CA LEU A 190 -18.79 1.14 -1.10
C LEU A 190 -19.17 1.10 -2.58
N GLU A 191 -20.26 0.41 -2.94
CA GLU A 191 -20.75 0.33 -4.31
C GLU A 191 -21.19 1.68 -4.92
N GLN A 192 -21.57 2.65 -4.08
CA GLN A 192 -22.04 3.98 -4.51
C GLN A 192 -20.91 5.01 -4.60
N MET A 193 -19.73 4.71 -4.10
CA MET A 193 -18.60 5.64 -4.07
C MET A 193 -18.05 5.90 -5.47
N ARG A 194 -17.49 7.10 -5.66
CA ARG A 194 -16.74 7.45 -6.88
C ARG A 194 -15.55 6.51 -7.05
N PRO A 195 -15.23 6.07 -8.29
CA PRO A 195 -14.00 5.32 -8.55
C PRO A 195 -12.75 6.05 -8.02
N GLY A 196 -11.96 5.35 -7.19
CA GLY A 196 -10.76 5.87 -6.57
C GLY A 196 -10.98 6.77 -5.33
N LEU A 197 -12.21 6.88 -4.79
CA LEU A 197 -12.43 7.54 -3.50
C LEU A 197 -11.86 6.71 -2.36
N VAL A 198 -12.00 5.39 -2.42
CA VAL A 198 -11.60 4.46 -1.36
C VAL A 198 -10.62 3.40 -1.89
N GLN A 199 -9.64 3.10 -1.06
CA GLN A 199 -8.75 1.95 -1.18
C GLN A 199 -8.87 1.11 0.10
N LEU A 200 -9.01 -0.20 -0.07
CA LEU A 200 -9.14 -1.16 1.03
C LEU A 200 -7.93 -2.08 1.09
N GLU A 201 -7.26 -2.13 2.23
CA GLU A 201 -6.20 -3.10 2.54
C GLU A 201 -6.82 -4.24 3.36
N ILE A 202 -6.79 -5.46 2.81
CA ILE A 202 -7.46 -6.64 3.33
C ILE A 202 -6.39 -7.70 3.63
N GLY A 203 -6.07 -7.87 4.90
CA GLY A 203 -5.13 -8.89 5.31
C GLY A 203 -5.76 -10.29 5.23
N VAL A 204 -5.32 -11.14 4.31
CA VAL A 204 -5.62 -12.58 4.30
C VAL A 204 -4.60 -13.34 5.12
N GLN A 205 -3.34 -13.08 4.89
CA GLN A 205 -2.13 -13.61 5.52
C GLN A 205 -1.80 -15.05 5.09
N SER A 206 -2.75 -15.97 5.10
CA SER A 206 -2.69 -17.36 4.65
C SER A 206 -4.10 -17.88 4.41
N THR A 207 -4.25 -18.88 3.55
CA THR A 207 -5.52 -19.65 3.41
C THR A 207 -5.43 -21.02 4.07
N ASN A 208 -4.25 -21.40 4.61
CA ASN A 208 -4.06 -22.65 5.33
C ASN A 208 -4.80 -22.63 6.68
N PRO A 209 -5.82 -23.49 6.90
CA PRO A 209 -6.62 -23.48 8.13
C PRO A 209 -5.78 -23.75 9.39
N LYS A 210 -4.71 -24.54 9.28
CA LYS A 210 -3.83 -24.84 10.40
C LYS A 210 -2.99 -23.62 10.81
N THR A 211 -2.45 -22.91 9.83
CA THR A 211 -1.73 -21.65 10.01
C THR A 211 -2.63 -20.60 10.61
N ILE A 212 -3.83 -20.36 10.01
CA ILE A 212 -4.81 -19.39 10.49
C ILE A 212 -5.19 -19.62 11.96
N LYS A 213 -5.43 -20.88 12.33
CA LYS A 213 -5.71 -21.23 13.73
C LYS A 213 -4.52 -20.93 14.66
N GLU A 214 -3.31 -21.29 14.25
CA GLU A 214 -2.11 -21.14 15.06
C GLU A 214 -1.71 -19.68 15.29
N ILE A 215 -1.89 -18.85 14.27
CA ILE A 215 -1.65 -17.40 14.40
C ILE A 215 -2.80 -16.66 15.10
N HIS A 216 -3.76 -17.37 15.69
CA HIS A 216 -4.92 -16.83 16.39
C HIS A 216 -5.75 -15.84 15.56
N ARG A 217 -5.74 -16.03 14.24
CA ARG A 217 -6.54 -15.22 13.32
C ARG A 217 -7.94 -15.78 13.17
N VAL A 218 -8.93 -14.90 13.25
CA VAL A 218 -10.32 -15.23 12.89
C VAL A 218 -10.57 -14.66 11.51
N MET A 219 -10.75 -15.53 10.52
CA MET A 219 -11.02 -15.15 9.14
C MET A 219 -11.72 -16.30 8.42
N ASP A 220 -12.75 -15.97 7.66
CA ASP A 220 -13.44 -16.88 6.72
C ASP A 220 -13.05 -16.48 5.29
N PHE A 221 -12.13 -17.23 4.69
CA PHE A 221 -11.62 -16.92 3.35
C PHE A 221 -12.68 -17.04 2.26
N GLU A 222 -13.65 -17.96 2.41
CA GLU A 222 -14.76 -18.07 1.45
C GLU A 222 -15.63 -16.81 1.47
N LYS A 223 -15.90 -16.29 2.67
CA LYS A 223 -16.63 -15.02 2.82
C LYS A 223 -15.85 -13.84 2.30
N VAL A 224 -14.52 -13.74 2.63
CA VAL A 224 -13.63 -12.73 2.06
C VAL A 224 -13.69 -12.76 0.54
N SER A 225 -13.54 -13.94 -0.07
CA SER A 225 -13.56 -14.11 -1.53
C SER A 225 -14.86 -13.63 -2.18
N LYS A 226 -16.01 -13.91 -1.56
CA LYS A 226 -17.31 -13.43 -2.05
C LYS A 226 -17.42 -11.90 -1.98
N ILE A 227 -16.95 -11.32 -0.90
CA ILE A 227 -17.00 -9.86 -0.69
C ILE A 227 -16.06 -9.13 -1.65
N VAL A 228 -14.81 -9.60 -1.79
CA VAL A 228 -13.84 -9.06 -2.74
C VAL A 228 -14.42 -9.05 -4.16
N ARG A 229 -14.93 -10.18 -4.65
CA ARG A 229 -15.56 -10.25 -5.97
C ARG A 229 -16.74 -9.29 -6.13
N ARG A 230 -17.59 -9.16 -5.09
CA ARG A 230 -18.72 -8.22 -5.11
C ARG A 230 -18.26 -6.76 -5.24
N ILE A 231 -17.20 -6.37 -4.55
CA ILE A 231 -16.63 -5.03 -4.65
C ILE A 231 -16.01 -4.82 -6.05
N GLN A 232 -15.30 -5.81 -6.57
CA GLN A 232 -14.70 -5.77 -7.91
C GLN A 232 -15.72 -5.64 -9.04
N ASP A 233 -16.89 -6.25 -8.91
CA ASP A 233 -17.97 -6.17 -9.91
C ASP A 233 -18.40 -4.72 -10.20
N LYS A 234 -18.18 -3.80 -9.27
CA LYS A 234 -18.42 -2.36 -9.46
C LYS A 234 -17.23 -1.61 -10.04
N GLY A 235 -16.01 -2.10 -9.83
CA GLY A 235 -14.77 -1.52 -10.35
C GLY A 235 -14.52 -0.10 -9.92
N ASN A 236 -14.89 0.26 -8.68
CA ASN A 236 -14.76 1.61 -8.14
C ASN A 236 -13.86 1.72 -6.90
N VAL A 237 -13.56 0.62 -6.24
CA VAL A 237 -12.69 0.55 -5.06
C VAL A 237 -11.39 -0.15 -5.43
N HIS A 238 -10.26 0.35 -4.96
CA HIS A 238 -8.97 -0.31 -5.11
C HIS A 238 -8.77 -1.31 -3.97
N GLU A 239 -8.63 -2.58 -4.29
CA GLU A 239 -8.44 -3.65 -3.31
C GLU A 239 -6.98 -4.10 -3.27
N HIS A 240 -6.44 -4.15 -2.06
CA HIS A 240 -5.09 -4.60 -1.74
C HIS A 240 -5.20 -5.80 -0.79
N LEU A 241 -4.74 -6.96 -1.22
CA LEU A 241 -4.75 -8.19 -0.44
C LEU A 241 -3.34 -8.58 -0.02
N ASP A 242 -3.19 -9.02 1.26
CA ASP A 242 -1.89 -9.32 1.85
C ASP A 242 -1.75 -10.79 2.22
N LEU A 243 -0.55 -11.33 1.95
CA LEU A 243 -0.07 -12.63 2.44
C LEU A 243 1.20 -12.43 3.27
N ILE A 244 1.46 -13.33 4.24
CA ILE A 244 2.68 -13.32 5.05
C ILE A 244 3.39 -14.66 4.95
N ALA A 245 4.57 -14.69 4.37
CA ALA A 245 5.45 -15.84 4.34
C ALA A 245 6.19 -16.04 5.68
N GLY A 246 6.43 -17.30 6.06
CA GLY A 246 7.15 -17.65 7.29
C GLY A 246 6.27 -17.77 8.53
N LEU A 247 4.97 -17.88 8.38
CA LEU A 247 4.04 -18.17 9.46
C LEU A 247 4.19 -19.64 9.94
N PRO A 248 3.84 -19.96 11.21
CA PRO A 248 3.84 -21.34 11.70
C PRO A 248 2.93 -22.25 10.87
N TYR A 249 3.41 -23.50 10.67
CA TYR A 249 2.71 -24.54 9.89
C TYR A 249 2.51 -24.22 8.40
N GLU A 250 3.27 -23.30 7.85
CA GLU A 250 3.21 -22.95 6.43
C GLU A 250 4.59 -23.12 5.79
N ASP A 251 4.74 -24.18 5.01
CA ASP A 251 5.88 -24.42 4.13
C ASP A 251 5.64 -23.76 2.75
N VAL A 252 6.60 -23.92 1.82
CA VAL A 252 6.51 -23.32 0.48
C VAL A 252 5.31 -23.86 -0.29
N GLU A 253 4.98 -25.14 -0.17
CA GLU A 253 3.84 -25.74 -0.89
C GLU A 253 2.52 -25.17 -0.38
N SER A 254 2.35 -25.08 0.95
CA SER A 254 1.18 -24.47 1.56
C SER A 254 1.10 -22.98 1.23
N PHE A 255 2.22 -22.25 1.22
CA PHE A 255 2.23 -20.84 0.83
C PHE A 255 1.88 -20.66 -0.65
N ALA A 256 2.34 -21.57 -1.53
CA ALA A 256 1.97 -21.55 -2.95
C ALA A 256 0.44 -21.68 -3.14
N HIS A 257 -0.22 -22.56 -2.37
CA HIS A 257 -1.68 -22.66 -2.38
C HIS A 257 -2.35 -21.36 -1.91
N SER A 258 -1.86 -20.77 -0.80
CA SER A 258 -2.37 -19.49 -0.31
C SER A 258 -2.18 -18.37 -1.35
N PHE A 259 -1.06 -18.37 -2.05
CA PHE A 259 -0.77 -17.42 -3.13
C PHE A 259 -1.76 -17.58 -4.29
N ASP A 260 -1.94 -18.80 -4.78
CA ASP A 260 -2.83 -19.08 -5.92
C ASP A 260 -4.29 -18.75 -5.57
N ASP A 261 -4.75 -19.07 -4.35
CA ASP A 261 -6.09 -18.74 -3.86
C ASP A 261 -6.35 -17.23 -3.88
N VAL A 262 -5.39 -16.41 -3.39
CA VAL A 262 -5.54 -14.96 -3.33
C VAL A 262 -5.32 -14.32 -4.70
N TYR A 263 -4.37 -14.81 -5.49
CA TYR A 263 -4.13 -14.34 -6.85
C TYR A 263 -5.33 -14.58 -7.76
N ALA A 264 -6.07 -15.67 -7.57
CA ALA A 264 -7.29 -15.98 -8.32
C ALA A 264 -8.44 -14.98 -8.07
N LEU A 265 -8.35 -14.18 -7.01
CA LEU A 265 -9.26 -13.05 -6.78
C LEU A 265 -8.91 -11.82 -7.62
N LYS A 266 -7.72 -11.78 -8.25
CA LYS A 266 -7.25 -10.68 -9.10
C LYS A 266 -7.37 -9.27 -8.44
N PRO A 267 -6.88 -9.10 -7.19
CA PRO A 267 -6.91 -7.78 -6.56
C PRO A 267 -6.12 -6.75 -7.36
N GLU A 268 -6.38 -5.46 -7.16
CA GLU A 268 -5.57 -4.40 -7.77
C GLU A 268 -4.12 -4.44 -7.31
N GLN A 269 -3.88 -4.88 -6.07
CA GLN A 269 -2.54 -5.08 -5.53
C GLN A 269 -2.49 -6.35 -4.69
N LEU A 270 -1.46 -7.17 -4.88
CA LEU A 270 -1.15 -8.34 -4.07
C LEU A 270 0.18 -8.12 -3.35
N GLN A 271 0.16 -8.03 -2.04
CA GLN A 271 1.36 -7.86 -1.25
C GLN A 271 1.81 -9.19 -0.64
N LEU A 272 3.04 -9.57 -0.94
CA LEU A 272 3.73 -10.67 -0.25
C LEU A 272 4.60 -10.07 0.85
N GLY A 273 4.15 -10.20 2.10
CA GLY A 273 4.94 -9.82 3.27
C GLY A 273 5.74 -11.00 3.82
N PHE A 274 6.70 -10.68 4.68
CA PHE A 274 7.47 -11.68 5.45
C PHE A 274 7.25 -11.45 6.93
N LEU A 275 7.11 -12.52 7.70
CA LEU A 275 6.88 -12.43 9.14
C LEU A 275 7.92 -11.53 9.80
N LYS A 276 7.44 -10.50 10.52
CA LYS A 276 8.25 -9.61 11.35
C LYS A 276 8.07 -10.00 12.81
N VAL A 277 9.14 -10.45 13.44
CA VAL A 277 9.11 -10.91 14.85
C VAL A 277 9.27 -9.72 15.77
N LEU A 278 8.15 -9.04 16.01
CA LEU A 278 8.14 -7.79 16.75
C LEU A 278 8.30 -8.05 18.25
N LYS A 279 9.13 -7.23 18.92
CA LYS A 279 9.39 -7.34 20.37
C LYS A 279 8.11 -7.14 21.17
N GLY A 280 7.81 -8.12 22.06
CA GLY A 280 6.59 -8.12 22.87
C GLY A 280 5.37 -8.73 22.17
N SER A 281 5.52 -9.29 20.97
CA SER A 281 4.48 -10.09 20.33
C SER A 281 4.51 -11.54 20.84
N PHE A 282 3.37 -12.23 20.73
CA PHE A 282 3.28 -13.67 21.02
C PHE A 282 4.29 -14.47 20.17
N MET A 283 4.49 -14.10 18.90
CA MET A 283 5.48 -14.74 18.02
C MET A 283 6.91 -14.66 18.57
N GLN A 284 7.29 -13.52 19.18
CA GLN A 284 8.60 -13.40 19.81
C GLN A 284 8.73 -14.28 21.05
N GLU A 285 7.68 -14.37 21.86
CA GLU A 285 7.69 -15.18 23.08
C GLU A 285 7.79 -16.69 22.77
N HIS A 286 7.22 -17.13 21.63
CA HIS A 286 7.20 -18.53 21.19
C HIS A 286 8.21 -18.84 20.07
N GLN A 287 9.17 -17.96 19.80
CA GLN A 287 10.11 -18.11 18.69
C GLN A 287 10.92 -19.42 18.75
N GLU A 288 11.30 -19.88 19.96
CA GLU A 288 12.01 -21.16 20.15
C GLU A 288 11.12 -22.36 19.81
N GLU A 289 9.84 -22.31 20.21
CA GLU A 289 8.86 -23.36 19.91
C GLU A 289 8.67 -23.53 18.40
N TYR A 290 8.61 -22.42 17.65
CA TYR A 290 8.43 -22.44 16.20
C TYR A 290 9.77 -22.51 15.44
N GLY A 291 10.91 -22.53 16.14
CA GLY A 291 12.24 -22.52 15.51
C GLY A 291 12.47 -21.29 14.64
N ILE A 292 11.87 -20.16 15.01
CA ILE A 292 11.99 -18.92 14.26
C ILE A 292 13.34 -18.27 14.50
N VAL A 293 14.07 -17.99 13.43
CA VAL A 293 15.24 -17.11 13.44
C VAL A 293 14.94 -15.91 12.56
N HIS A 294 15.26 -14.73 13.06
CA HIS A 294 14.95 -13.45 12.41
C HIS A 294 16.10 -12.45 12.51
N LYS A 295 16.06 -11.38 11.71
CA LYS A 295 17.03 -10.29 11.78
C LYS A 295 16.98 -9.62 13.16
N ALA A 296 18.15 -9.38 13.78
CA ALA A 296 18.25 -8.74 15.10
C ALA A 296 17.88 -7.24 15.07
N HIS A 297 17.84 -6.61 13.89
CA HIS A 297 17.53 -5.21 13.66
C HIS A 297 16.25 -5.04 12.89
N PRO A 298 15.56 -3.88 13.01
CA PRO A 298 14.38 -3.60 12.20
C PRO A 298 14.64 -3.88 10.71
N PRO A 299 13.68 -4.46 10.02
CA PRO A 299 12.30 -4.74 10.43
C PRO A 299 12.07 -6.05 11.19
N TYR A 300 13.09 -6.73 11.72
CA TYR A 300 13.01 -8.01 12.46
C TYR A 300 12.42 -9.15 11.63
N GLU A 301 12.68 -9.13 10.36
CA GLU A 301 12.16 -10.06 9.37
C GLU A 301 12.70 -11.49 9.57
N VAL A 302 11.83 -12.48 9.40
CA VAL A 302 12.16 -13.91 9.48
C VAL A 302 13.27 -14.28 8.48
N LEU A 303 14.17 -15.16 8.92
CA LEU A 303 15.21 -15.77 8.09
C LEU A 303 14.86 -17.23 7.77
N TYR A 304 14.36 -17.97 8.76
CA TYR A 304 13.83 -19.33 8.60
C TYR A 304 12.97 -19.72 9.81
N THR A 305 12.21 -20.81 9.67
CA THR A 305 11.39 -21.41 10.72
C THR A 305 11.51 -22.92 10.67
N LYS A 306 10.72 -23.66 11.48
CA LYS A 306 10.64 -25.12 11.35
C LYS A 306 10.09 -25.61 9.99
N TRP A 307 9.35 -24.78 9.29
CA TRP A 307 8.59 -25.15 8.07
C TRP A 307 9.20 -24.58 6.80
N ILE A 308 9.94 -23.49 6.88
CA ILE A 308 10.54 -22.80 5.74
C ILE A 308 12.04 -22.58 5.98
N SER A 309 12.87 -22.99 5.04
CA SER A 309 14.31 -22.79 5.08
C SER A 309 14.72 -21.37 4.70
N TYR A 310 15.99 -21.03 4.88
CA TYR A 310 16.52 -19.74 4.43
C TYR A 310 16.50 -19.61 2.91
N GLU A 311 16.82 -20.69 2.21
CA GLU A 311 16.75 -20.76 0.75
C GLU A 311 15.31 -20.52 0.25
N ASP A 312 14.33 -21.12 0.94
CA ASP A 312 12.92 -20.89 0.62
C ASP A 312 12.51 -19.41 0.81
N VAL A 313 12.97 -18.77 1.90
CA VAL A 313 12.72 -17.34 2.11
C VAL A 313 13.32 -16.51 0.99
N LEU A 314 14.53 -16.82 0.53
CA LEU A 314 15.16 -16.12 -0.62
C LEU A 314 14.36 -16.35 -1.92
N ARG A 315 13.92 -17.57 -2.17
CA ARG A 315 13.07 -17.92 -3.31
C ARG A 315 11.77 -17.11 -3.30
N LEU A 316 11.08 -17.07 -2.14
CA LEU A 316 9.84 -16.28 -2.01
C LEU A 316 10.07 -14.78 -2.15
N LYS A 317 11.24 -14.25 -1.78
CA LYS A 317 11.62 -12.85 -2.06
C LYS A 317 11.79 -12.57 -3.55
N GLY A 318 12.33 -13.52 -4.30
CA GLY A 318 12.38 -13.42 -5.76
C GLY A 318 10.96 -13.38 -6.35
N ILE A 319 10.04 -14.20 -5.84
CA ILE A 319 8.63 -14.19 -6.27
C ILE A 319 7.95 -12.86 -5.91
N GLU A 320 8.17 -12.34 -4.68
CA GLU A 320 7.67 -11.03 -4.26
C GLU A 320 8.12 -9.94 -5.25
N GLU A 321 9.41 -9.90 -5.60
CA GLU A 321 9.94 -8.93 -6.57
C GLU A 321 9.25 -9.06 -7.94
N MET A 322 9.00 -10.27 -8.41
CA MET A 322 8.31 -10.48 -9.69
C MET A 322 6.84 -10.04 -9.64
N VAL A 323 6.17 -10.26 -8.52
CA VAL A 323 4.80 -9.75 -8.29
C VAL A 323 4.79 -8.22 -8.31
N GLU A 324 5.73 -7.56 -7.64
CA GLU A 324 5.85 -6.09 -7.66
C GLU A 324 6.13 -5.56 -9.08
N VAL A 325 7.02 -6.23 -9.83
CA VAL A 325 7.42 -5.80 -11.17
C VAL A 325 6.33 -6.04 -12.21
N TYR A 326 5.69 -7.21 -12.19
CA TYR A 326 4.84 -7.66 -13.29
C TYR A 326 3.34 -7.64 -12.99
N TYR A 327 2.95 -7.69 -11.70
CA TYR A 327 1.56 -7.59 -11.28
C TYR A 327 1.22 -6.20 -10.73
N ASN A 328 1.81 -5.82 -9.60
CA ASN A 328 1.46 -4.60 -8.87
C ASN A 328 1.76 -3.31 -9.66
N SER A 329 2.75 -3.35 -10.55
CA SER A 329 3.05 -2.21 -11.43
C SER A 329 1.92 -1.90 -12.43
N ARG A 330 1.00 -2.83 -12.66
CA ARG A 330 -0.09 -2.74 -13.66
C ARG A 330 0.37 -2.45 -15.08
N GLN A 331 1.66 -2.70 -15.39
CA GLN A 331 2.22 -2.44 -16.73
C GLN A 331 2.10 -3.61 -17.69
N PHE A 332 1.82 -4.80 -17.17
CA PHE A 332 1.88 -6.06 -17.91
C PHE A 332 0.59 -6.86 -17.77
N THR A 333 -0.53 -6.21 -17.46
CA THR A 333 -1.79 -6.87 -17.08
C THR A 333 -2.22 -7.90 -18.11
N ASN A 334 -2.34 -7.52 -19.38
CA ASN A 334 -2.77 -8.44 -20.43
C ASN A 334 -1.69 -9.50 -20.75
N THR A 335 -0.41 -9.12 -20.67
CA THR A 335 0.70 -10.06 -20.91
C THR A 335 0.76 -11.12 -19.82
N MET A 336 0.57 -10.76 -18.56
CA MET A 336 0.58 -11.72 -17.45
C MET A 336 -0.65 -12.64 -17.47
N GLU A 337 -1.83 -12.14 -17.85
CA GLU A 337 -3.03 -12.96 -18.06
C GLU A 337 -2.84 -13.98 -19.19
N GLU A 338 -2.13 -13.61 -20.26
CA GLU A 338 -1.82 -14.54 -21.35
C GLU A 338 -0.74 -15.54 -20.92
N LEU A 339 0.28 -15.08 -20.18
CA LEU A 339 1.38 -15.94 -19.72
C LEU A 339 0.92 -16.97 -18.69
N GLU A 340 -0.03 -16.60 -17.83
CA GLU A 340 -0.63 -17.50 -16.83
C GLU A 340 -1.19 -18.79 -17.47
N LYS A 341 -1.72 -18.72 -18.69
CA LYS A 341 -2.27 -19.87 -19.43
C LYS A 341 -1.22 -20.94 -19.79
N GLU A 342 0.06 -20.59 -19.70
CA GLU A 342 1.18 -21.49 -20.01
C GLU A 342 1.68 -22.26 -18.77
N TYR A 343 1.08 -22.03 -17.62
CA TYR A 343 1.50 -22.62 -16.35
C TYR A 343 0.34 -23.27 -15.61
N ASP A 344 0.66 -24.28 -14.80
CA ASP A 344 -0.33 -24.98 -13.96
C ASP A 344 -0.85 -24.08 -12.84
N SER A 345 -0.07 -23.10 -12.39
CA SER A 345 -0.46 -22.14 -11.36
C SER A 345 0.27 -20.80 -11.52
N ALA A 346 -0.32 -19.75 -10.95
CA ALA A 346 0.27 -18.43 -10.91
C ALA A 346 1.58 -18.43 -10.07
N PHE A 347 1.59 -19.13 -8.95
CA PHE A 347 2.81 -19.28 -8.16
C PHE A 347 3.95 -19.84 -8.98
N THR A 348 3.71 -20.92 -9.74
CA THR A 348 4.73 -21.53 -10.61
C THR A 348 5.23 -20.56 -11.67
N MET A 349 4.34 -19.77 -12.27
CA MET A 349 4.73 -18.74 -13.24
C MET A 349 5.69 -17.70 -12.63
N TYR A 350 5.35 -17.13 -11.47
CA TYR A 350 6.21 -16.15 -10.80
C TYR A 350 7.51 -16.75 -10.28
N ASP A 351 7.51 -17.99 -9.83
CA ASP A 351 8.72 -18.72 -9.43
C ASP A 351 9.70 -18.93 -10.61
N ARG A 352 9.16 -19.27 -11.78
CA ARG A 352 9.97 -19.38 -13.00
C ARG A 352 10.54 -18.04 -13.46
N LEU A 353 9.76 -16.98 -13.36
CA LEU A 353 10.26 -15.63 -13.66
C LEU A 353 11.34 -15.20 -12.67
N ALA A 354 11.18 -15.49 -11.38
CA ALA A 354 12.18 -15.19 -10.34
C ALA A 354 13.48 -15.94 -10.60
N SER A 355 13.41 -17.25 -10.91
CA SER A 355 14.58 -18.04 -11.28
C SER A 355 15.29 -17.48 -12.52
N TYR A 356 14.53 -17.07 -13.54
CA TYR A 356 15.11 -16.45 -14.74
C TYR A 356 15.84 -15.12 -14.43
N TYR A 357 15.30 -14.32 -13.50
CA TYR A 357 15.95 -13.09 -13.05
C TYR A 357 17.25 -13.37 -12.30
N GLU A 358 17.27 -14.39 -11.45
CA GLU A 358 18.44 -14.82 -10.71
C GLU A 358 19.53 -15.35 -11.65
N ASP A 359 19.19 -16.27 -12.53
CA ASP A 359 20.11 -16.92 -13.50
C ASP A 359 20.80 -15.91 -14.44
N ASN A 360 20.13 -14.78 -14.73
CA ASN A 360 20.67 -13.73 -15.58
C ASN A 360 21.22 -12.52 -14.79
N GLY A 361 21.20 -12.56 -13.47
CA GLY A 361 21.70 -11.48 -12.60
C GLY A 361 20.88 -10.19 -12.68
N TYR A 362 19.62 -10.26 -13.11
CA TYR A 362 18.75 -9.08 -13.24
C TYR A 362 18.29 -8.54 -11.89
N ASN A 363 18.20 -9.37 -10.85
CA ASN A 363 17.87 -8.98 -9.47
C ASN A 363 18.96 -8.11 -8.80
N ALA A 364 20.18 -8.06 -9.35
CA ALA A 364 21.30 -7.28 -8.81
C ALA A 364 21.29 -5.79 -9.21
N VAL A 365 20.44 -5.39 -10.17
CA VAL A 365 20.41 -4.03 -10.73
C VAL A 365 18.98 -3.52 -10.92
N GLN A 366 18.82 -2.21 -10.79
CA GLN A 366 17.54 -1.58 -11.08
C GLN A 366 17.35 -1.44 -12.60
N HIS A 367 16.22 -1.91 -13.10
CA HIS A 367 15.86 -1.82 -14.51
C HIS A 367 14.93 -0.63 -14.78
N LYS A 368 15.20 0.06 -15.90
CA LYS A 368 14.24 1.02 -16.44
C LYS A 368 12.96 0.29 -16.84
N ARG A 369 11.85 1.00 -16.79
CA ARG A 369 10.52 0.46 -17.15
C ARG A 369 10.53 -0.24 -18.53
N SER A 370 11.07 0.41 -19.55
CA SER A 370 11.15 -0.17 -20.92
C SER A 370 12.01 -1.45 -21.00
N ALA A 371 13.07 -1.56 -20.21
CA ALA A 371 13.92 -2.75 -20.20
C ALA A 371 13.17 -3.98 -19.65
N ARG A 372 12.21 -3.80 -18.76
CA ARG A 372 11.38 -4.91 -18.23
C ARG A 372 10.52 -5.57 -19.30
N TYR A 373 10.05 -4.82 -20.31
CA TYR A 373 9.36 -5.39 -21.47
C TYR A 373 10.27 -6.26 -22.31
N GLU A 374 11.52 -5.84 -22.53
CA GLU A 374 12.52 -6.62 -23.26
C GLU A 374 12.93 -7.88 -22.50
N ILE A 375 13.14 -7.77 -21.19
CA ILE A 375 13.47 -8.92 -20.32
C ILE A 375 12.36 -9.96 -20.40
N LEU A 376 11.09 -9.55 -20.29
CA LEU A 376 9.96 -10.45 -20.35
C LEU A 376 9.82 -11.08 -21.74
N LEU A 377 10.00 -10.32 -22.82
CA LEU A 377 10.00 -10.88 -24.16
C LEU A 377 11.15 -11.88 -24.40
N ASN A 378 12.33 -11.62 -23.82
CA ASN A 378 13.46 -12.57 -23.91
C ASN A 378 13.18 -13.86 -23.12
N TYR A 379 12.52 -13.75 -21.95
CA TYR A 379 12.01 -14.92 -21.23
C TYR A 379 11.06 -15.75 -22.10
N ILE A 380 10.10 -15.10 -22.76
CA ILE A 380 9.13 -15.74 -23.66
C ILE A 380 9.84 -16.41 -24.86
N ARG A 381 10.82 -15.75 -25.46
CA ARG A 381 11.63 -16.34 -26.55
C ARG A 381 12.36 -17.60 -26.13
N LEU A 382 12.77 -17.68 -24.89
CA LEU A 382 13.49 -18.84 -24.37
C LEU A 382 12.54 -20.01 -24.04
N HIS A 383 11.37 -19.73 -23.45
CA HIS A 383 10.49 -20.75 -22.89
C HIS A 383 9.21 -21.02 -23.71
N HIS A 384 8.77 -20.05 -24.55
CA HIS A 384 7.51 -20.08 -25.31
C HIS A 384 7.70 -19.51 -26.72
N LYS A 385 8.79 -19.94 -27.40
CA LYS A 385 9.22 -19.36 -28.67
C LYS A 385 8.14 -19.34 -29.75
N GLU A 386 7.30 -20.36 -29.79
CA GLU A 386 6.19 -20.50 -30.77
C GLU A 386 5.09 -19.44 -30.56
N LYS A 387 5.05 -18.76 -29.40
CA LYS A 387 4.10 -17.69 -29.07
C LYS A 387 4.74 -16.31 -29.05
N GLU A 388 6.00 -16.16 -29.52
CA GLU A 388 6.72 -14.88 -29.50
C GLU A 388 5.91 -13.75 -30.15
N ASP A 389 5.31 -14.00 -31.33
CA ASP A 389 4.55 -12.97 -32.04
C ASP A 389 3.30 -12.53 -31.25
N LEU A 390 2.60 -13.48 -30.60
CA LEU A 390 1.47 -13.17 -29.71
C LEU A 390 1.90 -12.29 -28.56
N PHE A 391 2.92 -12.70 -27.83
CA PHE A 391 3.39 -11.94 -26.67
C PHE A 391 3.99 -10.59 -27.04
N ARG A 392 4.62 -10.47 -28.20
CA ARG A 392 5.08 -9.19 -28.70
C ARG A 392 3.93 -8.22 -28.93
N GLU A 393 2.83 -8.67 -29.50
CA GLU A 393 1.63 -7.85 -29.70
C GLU A 393 0.98 -7.47 -28.37
N VAL A 394 0.82 -8.42 -27.43
CA VAL A 394 0.22 -8.16 -26.11
C VAL A 394 1.09 -7.22 -25.29
N LEU A 395 2.43 -7.39 -25.28
CA LEU A 395 3.37 -6.45 -24.66
C LEU A 395 3.29 -5.04 -25.26
N THR A 396 3.11 -4.97 -26.60
CA THR A 396 2.93 -3.69 -27.30
C THR A 396 1.61 -3.02 -26.88
N TYR A 397 0.56 -3.80 -26.72
CA TYR A 397 -0.72 -3.32 -26.21
C TYR A 397 -0.59 -2.78 -24.79
N ASP A 398 -0.02 -3.55 -23.85
CA ASP A 398 0.22 -3.13 -22.46
C ASP A 398 1.07 -1.86 -22.38
N TYR A 399 2.10 -1.77 -23.22
CA TYR A 399 2.95 -0.59 -23.27
C TYR A 399 2.16 0.68 -23.64
N TYR A 400 1.41 0.64 -24.75
CA TYR A 400 0.63 1.80 -25.19
C TYR A 400 -0.62 2.04 -24.36
N LEU A 401 -1.11 1.05 -23.62
CA LEU A 401 -2.17 1.26 -22.64
C LEU A 401 -1.72 2.22 -21.52
N ARG A 402 -0.43 2.27 -21.23
CA ARG A 402 0.16 3.08 -20.14
C ARG A 402 0.98 4.28 -20.63
N GLU A 403 1.72 4.14 -21.72
CA GLU A 403 2.74 5.08 -22.15
C GLU A 403 2.35 5.82 -23.43
N ASN A 404 2.23 7.15 -23.34
CA ASN A 404 2.21 8.02 -24.52
C ASN A 404 3.66 8.26 -25.00
N ALA A 405 4.24 7.23 -25.62
CA ALA A 405 5.66 7.24 -25.98
C ALA A 405 5.94 8.11 -27.20
N LYS A 406 7.02 8.89 -27.12
CA LYS A 406 7.51 9.70 -28.27
C LYS A 406 8.18 8.86 -29.37
N SER A 407 8.72 7.70 -29.00
CA SER A 407 9.37 6.76 -29.91
C SER A 407 8.87 5.34 -29.67
N ARG A 408 8.77 4.57 -30.73
CA ARG A 408 8.42 3.15 -30.65
C ARG A 408 9.50 2.37 -29.91
N PRO A 409 9.15 1.51 -28.94
CA PRO A 409 10.12 0.66 -28.26
C PRO A 409 10.60 -0.46 -29.19
N GLU A 410 11.87 -0.86 -29.04
CA GLU A 410 12.52 -1.88 -29.91
C GLU A 410 11.80 -3.23 -29.84
N PHE A 411 11.36 -3.65 -28.67
CA PHE A 411 10.66 -4.92 -28.48
C PHE A 411 9.37 -5.04 -29.32
N ALA A 412 8.71 -3.92 -29.62
CA ALA A 412 7.46 -3.89 -30.40
C ALA A 412 7.68 -4.13 -31.92
N GLY A 413 8.95 -4.18 -32.38
CA GLY A 413 9.27 -4.36 -33.80
C GLY A 413 8.81 -3.19 -34.68
N ASP A 414 8.54 -3.47 -35.97
CA ASP A 414 8.18 -2.45 -36.94
C ASP A 414 6.78 -1.86 -36.67
N TYR A 415 6.62 -0.58 -37.01
CA TYR A 415 5.32 0.08 -36.95
C TYR A 415 4.50 -0.28 -38.19
N LEU A 416 3.40 -0.98 -37.98
CA LEU A 416 2.60 -1.57 -39.05
C LEU A 416 1.51 -0.65 -39.62
N VAL A 417 1.23 0.49 -38.96
CA VAL A 417 0.26 1.47 -39.47
C VAL A 417 0.91 2.29 -40.54
N GLU A 418 0.42 2.17 -41.77
CA GLU A 418 0.91 2.97 -42.91
C GLU A 418 0.62 4.48 -42.67
N LYS A 419 1.57 5.33 -43.11
CA LYS A 419 1.47 6.79 -42.90
C LYS A 419 0.20 7.41 -43.50
N ASN A 420 -0.22 6.92 -44.69
CA ASN A 420 -1.45 7.33 -45.37
C ASN A 420 -2.70 6.91 -44.56
N VAL A 421 -2.72 5.72 -43.98
CA VAL A 421 -3.80 5.21 -43.15
C VAL A 421 -3.93 6.06 -41.88
N ALA A 422 -2.84 6.29 -41.15
CA ALA A 422 -2.84 7.14 -39.97
C ALA A 422 -3.28 8.58 -40.29
N ARG A 423 -2.82 9.11 -41.45
CA ARG A 423 -3.22 10.46 -41.89
C ARG A 423 -4.72 10.52 -42.17
N ALA A 424 -5.26 9.60 -42.97
CA ALA A 424 -6.67 9.55 -43.32
C ALA A 424 -7.57 9.38 -42.06
N PHE A 425 -7.12 8.57 -41.09
CA PHE A 425 -7.82 8.40 -39.84
C PHE A 425 -7.97 9.74 -39.10
N TYR A 426 -6.89 10.47 -38.85
CA TYR A 426 -6.95 11.72 -38.10
C TYR A 426 -7.59 12.87 -38.87
N GLU A 427 -7.52 12.88 -40.21
CA GLU A 427 -8.29 13.83 -41.04
C GLU A 427 -9.80 13.61 -40.89
N LYS A 428 -10.24 12.35 -40.87
CA LYS A 428 -11.64 12.00 -40.64
C LYS A 428 -12.08 12.31 -39.20
N GLU A 429 -11.24 12.03 -38.21
CA GLU A 429 -11.56 12.33 -36.81
C GLU A 429 -11.67 13.83 -36.53
N GLU A 430 -10.90 14.70 -37.21
CA GLU A 430 -11.01 16.15 -37.13
C GLU A 430 -12.37 16.63 -37.59
N GLU A 431 -13.02 15.92 -38.55
CA GLU A 431 -14.34 16.26 -39.08
C GLU A 431 -15.48 15.62 -38.27
N THR A 432 -15.31 14.38 -37.85
CA THR A 432 -16.43 13.55 -37.32
C THR A 432 -16.43 13.36 -35.82
N HIS A 433 -15.27 13.42 -35.17
CA HIS A 433 -15.07 13.13 -33.75
C HIS A 433 -15.73 11.79 -33.30
N MET A 434 -15.71 10.78 -34.19
CA MET A 434 -16.43 9.53 -33.97
C MET A 434 -15.84 8.72 -32.80
N TYR A 435 -14.52 8.65 -32.72
CA TYR A 435 -13.78 7.92 -31.67
C TYR A 435 -13.26 8.87 -30.58
N LEU A 436 -13.13 10.17 -30.91
CA LEU A 436 -12.61 11.23 -30.04
C LEU A 436 -13.64 12.35 -29.81
N PRO A 437 -14.82 12.05 -29.20
CA PRO A 437 -15.91 13.04 -29.09
C PRO A 437 -15.53 14.27 -28.26
N ASP A 438 -14.62 14.13 -27.31
CA ASP A 438 -14.19 15.22 -26.41
C ASP A 438 -13.11 16.12 -27.04
N TYR A 439 -12.72 15.86 -28.28
CA TYR A 439 -11.61 16.55 -28.94
C TYR A 439 -12.03 17.65 -29.91
N GLY A 440 -13.29 18.11 -29.89
CA GLY A 440 -13.85 19.09 -30.84
C GLY A 440 -13.14 20.44 -30.95
N LYS A 441 -12.22 20.74 -30.03
CA LYS A 441 -11.37 21.95 -30.04
C LYS A 441 -9.94 21.72 -30.55
N TYR A 442 -9.60 20.49 -30.89
CA TYR A 442 -8.25 20.12 -31.27
C TYR A 442 -8.14 19.75 -32.74
N ASP A 443 -7.06 20.23 -33.41
CA ASP A 443 -6.72 19.81 -34.75
C ASP A 443 -6.09 18.38 -34.78
N ARG A 444 -5.99 17.80 -35.98
CA ARG A 444 -5.44 16.47 -36.17
C ARG A 444 -4.03 16.29 -35.61
N ASN A 445 -3.19 17.35 -35.58
CA ASN A 445 -1.82 17.27 -35.07
C ASN A 445 -1.81 17.24 -33.54
N GLN A 446 -2.73 17.96 -32.91
CA GLN A 446 -2.95 17.93 -31.47
C GLN A 446 -3.51 16.57 -31.05
N MET A 447 -4.51 16.03 -31.77
CA MET A 447 -5.07 14.69 -31.54
C MET A 447 -3.96 13.63 -31.58
N ARG A 448 -3.07 13.65 -32.59
CA ARG A 448 -1.93 12.73 -32.70
C ARG A 448 -0.92 12.80 -31.57
N LYS A 449 -0.79 13.93 -30.89
CA LYS A 449 0.10 14.07 -29.72
C LYS A 449 -0.53 13.50 -28.43
N MET A 450 -1.84 13.43 -28.38
CA MET A 450 -2.61 13.02 -27.22
C MET A 450 -3.17 11.61 -27.33
N THR A 451 -2.93 10.93 -28.46
CA THR A 451 -3.41 9.57 -28.75
C THR A 451 -2.32 8.76 -29.44
N HIS A 452 -2.50 7.46 -29.49
CA HIS A 452 -1.66 6.56 -30.31
C HIS A 452 -2.56 5.59 -31.07
N LEU A 453 -2.33 5.45 -32.38
CA LEU A 453 -2.99 4.47 -33.23
C LEU A 453 -2.04 3.32 -33.51
N GLU A 454 -2.41 2.10 -33.17
CA GLU A 454 -1.63 0.88 -33.39
C GLU A 454 -2.41 -0.14 -34.20
N TYR A 455 -1.72 -0.99 -34.97
CA TYR A 455 -2.34 -2.10 -35.70
C TYR A 455 -1.81 -3.43 -35.17
N PHE A 456 -2.70 -4.30 -34.77
CA PHE A 456 -2.45 -5.62 -34.23
C PHE A 456 -2.77 -6.66 -35.32
N LYS A 457 -1.72 -7.27 -35.84
CA LYS A 457 -1.80 -8.17 -37.01
C LYS A 457 -2.57 -9.45 -36.70
N LEU A 458 -2.39 -10.01 -35.51
CA LEU A 458 -3.04 -11.28 -35.12
C LEU A 458 -4.56 -11.16 -35.03
N THR A 459 -5.05 -9.99 -34.70
CA THR A 459 -6.50 -9.72 -34.60
C THR A 459 -7.06 -8.93 -35.76
N ASP A 460 -6.22 -8.52 -36.73
CA ASP A 460 -6.56 -7.67 -37.89
C ASP A 460 -7.31 -6.40 -37.44
N THR A 461 -6.81 -5.72 -36.37
CA THR A 461 -7.55 -4.63 -35.73
C THR A 461 -6.63 -3.42 -35.49
N TYR A 462 -7.17 -2.24 -35.74
CA TYR A 462 -6.58 -0.99 -35.26
C TYR A 462 -7.10 -0.64 -33.89
N ILE A 463 -6.21 -0.23 -32.98
CA ILE A 463 -6.52 0.22 -31.62
C ILE A 463 -6.06 1.66 -31.46
N LEU A 464 -6.97 2.52 -31.02
CA LEU A 464 -6.68 3.90 -30.63
C LEU A 464 -6.59 3.99 -29.13
N PHE A 465 -5.45 4.43 -28.63
CA PHE A 465 -5.21 4.72 -27.20
C PHE A 465 -5.37 6.23 -26.98
N ASP A 466 -6.27 6.61 -26.08
CA ASP A 466 -6.58 8.01 -25.75
C ASP A 466 -6.05 8.33 -24.34
N TYR A 467 -5.02 9.17 -24.28
CA TYR A 467 -4.31 9.50 -23.03
C TYR A 467 -4.90 10.67 -22.26
N GLN A 468 -5.88 11.39 -22.82
CA GLN A 468 -6.63 12.42 -22.07
C GLN A 468 -7.71 11.81 -21.15
N ASN A 469 -8.29 10.70 -21.59
CA ASN A 469 -9.36 10.02 -20.88
C ASN A 469 -8.83 8.72 -20.27
N ARG A 470 -8.09 8.86 -19.17
CA ARG A 470 -7.53 7.70 -18.44
C ARG A 470 -8.51 7.18 -17.40
N ASN A 471 -8.47 5.88 -17.17
CA ASN A 471 -9.17 5.26 -16.05
C ASN A 471 -8.64 5.83 -14.72
N PRO A 472 -9.49 6.35 -13.83
CA PRO A 472 -9.05 6.98 -12.58
C PRO A 472 -8.43 6.00 -11.58
N LEU A 473 -8.75 4.69 -11.64
CA LEU A 473 -8.22 3.69 -10.73
C LEU A 473 -6.82 3.22 -11.14
N ASN A 474 -6.66 2.83 -12.40
CA ASN A 474 -5.44 2.17 -12.87
C ASN A 474 -4.61 3.03 -13.84
N GLN A 475 -5.07 4.23 -14.19
CA GLN A 475 -4.40 5.18 -15.09
C GLN A 475 -4.19 4.66 -16.52
N GLU A 476 -4.92 3.64 -16.94
CA GLU A 476 -4.91 3.15 -18.30
C GLU A 476 -5.57 4.13 -19.28
N ALA A 477 -5.02 4.20 -20.50
CA ALA A 477 -5.62 4.98 -21.57
C ALA A 477 -7.00 4.41 -21.94
N ARG A 478 -7.95 5.28 -22.28
CA ARG A 478 -9.19 4.82 -22.92
C ARG A 478 -8.86 4.20 -24.26
N VAL A 479 -9.42 3.03 -24.53
CA VAL A 479 -9.15 2.24 -25.75
C VAL A 479 -10.38 2.23 -26.64
N CYS A 480 -10.17 2.52 -27.93
CA CYS A 480 -11.19 2.40 -28.96
C CYS A 480 -10.73 1.39 -30.03
N LYS A 481 -11.52 0.34 -30.24
CA LYS A 481 -11.31 -0.64 -31.29
C LYS A 481 -11.88 -0.12 -32.61
N ILE A 482 -11.08 -0.17 -33.69
CA ILE A 482 -11.45 0.32 -35.01
C ILE A 482 -11.36 -0.86 -35.99
N GLU A 483 -12.51 -1.36 -36.41
CA GLU A 483 -12.58 -2.56 -37.25
C GLU A 483 -12.08 -2.34 -38.69
N LYS A 484 -12.30 -1.17 -39.29
CA LYS A 484 -11.80 -0.81 -40.63
C LYS A 484 -11.61 0.69 -40.78
N ILE A 485 -10.38 1.09 -41.11
CA ILE A 485 -10.08 2.44 -41.58
C ILE A 485 -10.30 2.43 -43.09
N LYS A 486 -11.41 2.97 -43.59
CA LYS A 486 -11.61 3.18 -45.02
C LYS A 486 -10.71 4.33 -45.48
N LEU A 487 -9.78 4.04 -46.36
CA LEU A 487 -8.97 5.02 -47.07
C LEU A 487 -9.83 5.86 -48.02
#